data_053b0bed183614f002660a86e16373fe
#
_entry.id   053b0bed183614f002660a86e16373fe
#
_cell.length_a   1.000
_cell.length_b   1.000
_cell.length_c   1.000
_cell.angle_alpha   90.00
_cell.angle_beta   90.00
_cell.angle_gamma   90.00
#
_symmetry.space_group_name_H-M   'P 1'
#
loop_
_entity.id
_entity.type
_entity.pdbx_description
1 polymer ?
#
loop_
_entity_poly.entity_id
_entity_poly.type
_entity_poly.pdbx_seq_one_letter_code
_entity_poly.pdbx_strand_id
1 'polypeptide(L)'
;MRKTKLWMALALAALVSALFTPAFAQEPTGKIHGHIQDPAGVAVTDGIITLSTDGGKTAKYTFKSDASGNFTGDGIVPGTYTLSLRRPDTPPDKVLDQFPEVKITAGGDTAQDFDMTRAEYLSKLTPEQRKMLEDLKAKNAEALKENSVIKNLNADLQKAREDNKNKNFAEAESLMQKDTQAKPDAAVLWLELGAAQAGEKKNSDAETSLKKAIELDSQSKKPSPEIEAAANNALGEVLANEGKVPDSQAAYDAAAKINPAQAGMYYGNEAIIMSRAGQPDGTVAAADKAIAADPTKPIPYYLKGQALINKATVDPKTGKIQAPPGTAEAYQKYLELAPDGQFAAEVKGVLTEMGETIKSSYKAPKK
;
A
#
# COMPACT_ATOMS: atom_id res chain seq x y z
N MET A 1 3.47 100.16 26.21
CA MET A 1 3.28 100.60 24.83
C MET A 1 2.44 99.61 24.05
N ARG A 2 1.24 100.07 23.82
CA ARG A 2 0.59 100.11 22.48
C ARG A 2 0.44 98.76 21.78
N LYS A 3 -0.70 98.35 21.31
CA LYS A 3 -2.05 98.80 21.00
C LYS A 3 -2.90 97.61 20.62
N THR A 4 -4.04 97.40 21.22
CA THR A 4 -5.39 97.34 20.66
C THR A 4 -5.59 97.01 19.21
N LYS A 5 -6.46 96.01 18.93
CA LYS A 5 -7.65 96.03 18.10
C LYS A 5 -8.27 94.64 18.02
N LEU A 6 -9.31 94.39 18.66
CA LEU A 6 -10.76 94.37 18.44
C LEU A 6 -11.20 94.43 16.97
N TRP A 7 -11.77 93.31 16.47
CA TRP A 7 -12.79 93.24 15.42
C TRP A 7 -13.50 91.90 15.56
N MET A 8 -14.64 91.92 16.13
CA MET A 8 -16.01 91.70 15.61
C MET A 8 -16.29 90.37 14.98
N ALA A 9 -17.25 89.72 15.60
CA ALA A 9 -18.02 88.58 15.25
C ALA A 9 -18.64 88.68 13.87
N LEU A 10 -18.70 87.53 13.17
CA LEU A 10 -19.79 87.19 12.26
C LEU A 10 -20.06 85.69 12.41
N ALA A 11 -21.19 85.40 12.99
CA ALA A 11 -21.80 84.09 13.08
C ALA A 11 -22.14 83.63 11.60
N LEU A 12 -21.54 82.61 11.08
CA LEU A 12 -22.04 81.86 9.91
C LEU A 12 -22.51 80.49 10.41
N ALA A 13 -23.85 80.46 10.65
CA ALA A 13 -24.53 79.18 10.87
C ALA A 13 -24.50 78.40 9.53
N ALA A 14 -23.50 77.51 9.37
CA ALA A 14 -23.53 76.49 8.28
C ALA A 14 -24.46 75.37 8.74
N LEU A 15 -25.67 75.36 8.17
CA LEU A 15 -26.61 74.25 8.22
C LEU A 15 -25.92 73.04 7.55
N VAL A 16 -25.32 72.18 8.31
CA VAL A 16 -24.97 70.86 7.85
C VAL A 16 -26.27 70.07 7.78
N SER A 17 -26.89 70.08 6.60
CA SER A 17 -27.90 69.11 6.22
C SER A 17 -27.23 67.74 6.12
N ALA A 18 -27.20 67.00 7.20
CA ALA A 18 -26.92 65.59 7.19
C ALA A 18 -27.99 64.93 6.31
N LEU A 19 -27.65 64.67 5.05
CA LEU A 19 -28.38 63.72 4.23
C LEU A 19 -28.31 62.35 4.92
N PHE A 20 -29.25 62.09 5.79
CA PHE A 20 -29.59 60.74 6.18
C PHE A 20 -30.09 60.04 4.89
N THR A 21 -29.20 59.46 4.12
CA THR A 21 -29.61 58.37 3.25
C THR A 21 -30.14 57.28 4.17
N PRO A 22 -31.40 56.87 4.06
CA PRO A 22 -31.82 55.69 4.78
C PRO A 22 -30.92 54.55 4.28
N ALA A 23 -30.08 54.05 5.16
CA ALA A 23 -29.47 52.76 4.93
C ALA A 23 -30.68 51.80 4.89
N PHE A 24 -31.07 51.40 3.68
CA PHE A 24 -31.99 50.29 3.55
C PHE A 24 -31.26 49.13 4.21
N ALA A 25 -31.64 48.82 5.44
CA ALA A 25 -31.20 47.61 6.10
C ALA A 25 -31.61 46.47 5.17
N GLN A 26 -30.62 45.87 4.49
CA GLN A 26 -30.86 44.74 3.65
C GLN A 26 -31.45 43.65 4.54
N GLU A 27 -32.69 43.25 4.26
CA GLU A 27 -33.34 42.22 5.07
C GLU A 27 -32.36 41.01 5.17
N PRO A 28 -32.20 40.46 6.40
CA PRO A 28 -31.27 39.36 6.56
C PRO A 28 -31.65 38.21 5.64
N THR A 29 -30.71 37.81 4.84
CA THR A 29 -30.86 36.67 3.90
C THR A 29 -30.94 35.36 4.67
N GLY A 30 -31.53 34.34 4.08
CA GLY A 30 -31.55 32.97 4.62
C GLY A 30 -30.53 32.07 3.93
N LYS A 31 -30.44 30.86 4.44
CA LYS A 31 -29.57 29.78 3.96
C LYS A 31 -30.37 28.53 3.66
N ILE A 32 -29.80 27.66 2.84
CA ILE A 32 -30.26 26.29 2.60
C ILE A 32 -29.09 25.33 2.59
N HIS A 33 -29.29 24.15 3.13
CA HIS A 33 -28.33 23.05 3.02
C HIS A 33 -29.06 21.73 2.89
N GLY A 34 -28.32 20.70 2.44
CA GLY A 34 -28.84 19.34 2.33
C GLY A 34 -27.84 18.38 1.75
N HIS A 35 -28.25 17.13 1.69
CA HIS A 35 -27.50 16.02 1.09
C HIS A 35 -28.28 15.46 -0.11
N ILE A 36 -27.55 14.97 -1.10
CA ILE A 36 -28.11 14.39 -2.31
C ILE A 36 -27.65 12.95 -2.43
N GLN A 37 -28.60 12.02 -2.47
CA GLN A 37 -28.36 10.61 -2.79
C GLN A 37 -29.26 10.12 -3.92
N ASP A 38 -28.66 9.31 -4.79
CA ASP A 38 -29.36 8.71 -5.91
C ASP A 38 -30.30 7.56 -5.48
N PRO A 39 -31.10 6.96 -6.38
CA PRO A 39 -32.00 5.87 -6.02
C PRO A 39 -31.30 4.61 -5.49
N ALA A 40 -29.99 4.47 -5.69
CA ALA A 40 -29.17 3.39 -5.13
C ALA A 40 -28.58 3.73 -3.74
N GLY A 41 -28.79 4.96 -3.23
CA GLY A 41 -28.24 5.44 -1.98
C GLY A 41 -26.81 5.97 -2.09
N VAL A 42 -26.34 6.24 -3.30
CA VAL A 42 -24.98 6.78 -3.54
C VAL A 42 -25.04 8.30 -3.60
N ALA A 43 -24.07 8.96 -2.95
CA ALA A 43 -23.96 10.41 -2.96
C ALA A 43 -23.78 10.98 -4.39
N VAL A 44 -24.54 12.02 -4.74
CA VAL A 44 -24.45 12.70 -6.03
C VAL A 44 -23.51 13.89 -5.91
N THR A 45 -22.33 13.78 -6.48
CA THR A 45 -21.21 14.73 -6.33
C THR A 45 -21.18 15.84 -7.40
N ASP A 46 -21.99 15.72 -8.44
CA ASP A 46 -22.11 16.66 -9.56
C ASP A 46 -23.49 17.29 -9.67
N GLY A 47 -24.24 17.28 -8.56
CA GLY A 47 -25.58 17.84 -8.48
C GLY A 47 -25.60 19.36 -8.70
N ILE A 48 -26.52 19.81 -9.53
CA ILE A 48 -26.82 21.24 -9.75
C ILE A 48 -28.18 21.50 -9.09
N ILE A 49 -28.17 22.32 -8.03
CA ILE A 49 -29.33 22.64 -7.22
C ILE A 49 -29.78 24.04 -7.59
N THR A 50 -31.05 24.23 -7.93
CA THR A 50 -31.61 25.52 -8.29
C THR A 50 -32.81 25.88 -7.43
N LEU A 51 -32.91 27.15 -7.05
CA LEU A 51 -34.11 27.75 -6.45
C LEU A 51 -34.76 28.67 -7.48
N SER A 52 -36.08 28.51 -7.67
CA SER A 52 -36.90 29.35 -8.56
C SER A 52 -38.17 29.80 -7.87
N THR A 53 -38.77 30.89 -8.37
CA THR A 53 -40.08 31.40 -7.90
C THR A 53 -41.18 31.14 -8.93
N ASP A 54 -40.87 30.48 -10.04
CA ASP A 54 -41.75 30.23 -11.19
C ASP A 54 -41.98 28.75 -11.48
N GLY A 55 -41.87 27.91 -10.42
CA GLY A 55 -42.09 26.46 -10.55
C GLY A 55 -40.95 25.71 -11.22
N GLY A 56 -39.72 26.21 -11.14
CA GLY A 56 -38.53 25.57 -11.67
C GLY A 56 -38.13 25.97 -13.08
N LYS A 57 -38.81 26.95 -13.69
CA LYS A 57 -38.55 27.40 -15.07
C LYS A 57 -37.27 28.22 -15.17
N THR A 58 -37.10 29.18 -14.25
CA THR A 58 -35.96 30.11 -14.24
C THR A 58 -35.21 30.02 -12.90
N ALA A 59 -33.95 29.61 -12.92
CA ALA A 59 -33.12 29.56 -11.72
C ALA A 59 -32.80 30.97 -11.21
N LYS A 60 -33.21 31.30 -9.99
CA LYS A 60 -32.85 32.53 -9.30
C LYS A 60 -31.55 32.36 -8.53
N TYR A 61 -31.32 31.20 -7.94
CA TYR A 61 -30.08 30.81 -7.28
C TYR A 61 -29.65 29.44 -7.78
N THR A 62 -28.34 29.22 -7.84
CA THR A 62 -27.76 27.95 -8.28
C THR A 62 -26.60 27.57 -7.37
N PHE A 63 -26.60 26.33 -6.88
CA PHE A 63 -25.58 25.76 -6.04
C PHE A 63 -25.10 24.43 -6.64
N LYS A 64 -23.98 23.90 -6.11
CA LYS A 64 -23.45 22.60 -6.53
C LYS A 64 -23.23 21.73 -5.31
N SER A 65 -23.35 20.42 -5.50
CA SER A 65 -22.92 19.47 -4.47
C SER A 65 -21.41 19.35 -4.42
N ASP A 66 -20.89 19.00 -3.25
CA ASP A 66 -19.49 18.69 -3.00
C ASP A 66 -19.18 17.20 -3.29
N ALA A 67 -17.92 16.78 -3.04
CA ALA A 67 -17.46 15.41 -3.22
C ALA A 67 -18.15 14.37 -2.32
N SER A 68 -18.90 14.81 -1.31
CA SER A 68 -19.70 13.97 -0.40
C SER A 68 -21.20 14.04 -0.70
N GLY A 69 -21.61 14.78 -1.74
CA GLY A 69 -23.02 14.98 -2.09
C GLY A 69 -23.73 16.05 -1.25
N ASN A 70 -23.03 16.81 -0.41
CA ASN A 70 -23.63 17.89 0.34
C ASN A 70 -23.67 19.16 -0.49
N PHE A 71 -24.71 19.99 -0.27
CA PHE A 71 -24.79 21.33 -0.84
C PHE A 71 -25.16 22.36 0.21
N THR A 72 -24.70 23.58 0.00
CA THR A 72 -25.06 24.75 0.80
C THR A 72 -25.31 25.93 -0.10
N GLY A 73 -26.28 26.79 0.29
CA GLY A 73 -26.60 28.02 -0.39
C GLY A 73 -26.84 29.16 0.62
N ASP A 74 -26.11 30.24 0.43
CA ASP A 74 -26.17 31.43 1.27
C ASP A 74 -26.73 32.62 0.48
N GLY A 75 -27.12 33.69 1.22
CA GLY A 75 -27.50 34.94 0.59
C GLY A 75 -28.87 34.91 -0.10
N ILE A 76 -29.75 34.00 0.29
CA ILE A 76 -31.06 33.81 -0.36
C ILE A 76 -32.04 34.76 0.25
N VAL A 77 -32.71 35.58 -0.60
CA VAL A 77 -33.79 36.45 -0.14
C VAL A 77 -34.94 35.60 0.43
N PRO A 78 -35.49 35.97 1.60
CA PRO A 78 -36.62 35.26 2.19
C PRO A 78 -37.78 35.10 1.22
N GLY A 79 -38.40 33.93 1.19
CA GLY A 79 -39.47 33.63 0.26
C GLY A 79 -39.77 32.14 0.13
N THR A 80 -40.74 31.84 -0.71
CA THR A 80 -41.09 30.46 -1.05
C THR A 80 -40.55 30.13 -2.43
N TYR A 81 -39.85 29.01 -2.55
CA TYR A 81 -39.13 28.59 -3.77
C TYR A 81 -39.48 27.16 -4.16
N THR A 82 -39.35 26.89 -5.43
CA THR A 82 -39.23 25.52 -5.94
C THR A 82 -37.77 25.17 -5.98
N LEU A 83 -37.37 24.15 -5.22
CA LEU A 83 -36.01 23.58 -5.22
C LEU A 83 -35.95 22.43 -6.22
N SER A 84 -35.01 22.47 -7.15
CA SER A 84 -34.87 21.46 -8.20
C SER A 84 -33.45 20.94 -8.27
N LEU A 85 -33.31 19.64 -8.54
CA LEU A 85 -32.04 18.96 -8.73
C LEU A 85 -31.88 18.53 -10.18
N ARG A 86 -30.69 18.79 -10.74
CA ARG A 86 -30.23 18.33 -12.06
C ARG A 86 -28.80 17.80 -11.96
N ARG A 87 -28.32 17.17 -13.03
CA ARG A 87 -26.92 16.89 -13.28
C ARG A 87 -26.49 17.60 -14.58
N PRO A 88 -25.18 17.70 -14.88
CA PRO A 88 -24.72 18.37 -16.10
C PRO A 88 -25.28 17.78 -17.40
N ASP A 89 -25.59 16.49 -17.43
CA ASP A 89 -26.13 15.73 -18.54
C ASP A 89 -27.67 15.70 -18.56
N THR A 90 -28.34 16.28 -17.57
CA THR A 90 -29.82 16.33 -17.51
C THR A 90 -30.36 17.31 -18.58
N PRO A 91 -31.28 16.89 -19.46
CA PRO A 91 -31.90 17.79 -20.44
C PRO A 91 -32.47 19.05 -19.79
N PRO A 92 -32.39 20.23 -20.45
CA PRO A 92 -32.79 21.51 -19.87
C PRO A 92 -34.26 21.59 -19.38
N ASP A 93 -35.13 20.81 -20.02
CA ASP A 93 -36.56 20.72 -19.71
C ASP A 93 -36.91 19.69 -18.63
N LYS A 94 -35.92 18.96 -18.11
CA LYS A 94 -36.10 17.89 -17.12
C LYS A 94 -35.38 18.19 -15.82
N VAL A 95 -35.88 17.62 -14.74
CA VAL A 95 -35.24 17.58 -13.43
C VAL A 95 -35.16 16.15 -12.94
N LEU A 96 -34.15 15.84 -12.11
CA LEU A 96 -34.04 14.54 -11.45
C LEU A 96 -35.02 14.44 -10.31
N ASP A 97 -35.14 15.51 -9.55
CA ASP A 97 -36.04 15.59 -8.39
C ASP A 97 -36.40 17.04 -8.10
N GLN A 98 -37.55 17.27 -7.44
CA GLN A 98 -38.08 18.61 -7.18
C GLN A 98 -38.92 18.65 -5.92
N PHE A 99 -38.74 19.74 -5.15
CA PHE A 99 -39.58 20.08 -3.99
C PHE A 99 -40.23 21.46 -4.21
N PRO A 100 -41.54 21.52 -4.36
CA PRO A 100 -42.25 22.80 -4.39
C PRO A 100 -42.35 23.40 -2.97
N GLU A 101 -42.58 24.67 -2.88
CA GLU A 101 -42.92 25.39 -1.62
C GLU A 101 -41.85 25.30 -0.51
N VAL A 102 -40.56 25.22 -0.85
CA VAL A 102 -39.47 25.30 0.12
C VAL A 102 -39.38 26.74 0.64
N LYS A 103 -39.56 26.91 1.97
CA LYS A 103 -39.59 28.21 2.64
C LYS A 103 -38.19 28.58 3.13
N ILE A 104 -37.69 29.73 2.68
CA ILE A 104 -36.46 30.36 3.19
C ILE A 104 -36.88 31.54 4.08
N THR A 105 -36.45 31.55 5.34
CA THR A 105 -36.76 32.62 6.31
C THR A 105 -35.55 33.53 6.50
N ALA A 106 -35.82 34.78 6.88
CA ALA A 106 -34.80 35.76 7.18
C ALA A 106 -33.91 35.29 8.35
N GLY A 107 -32.59 35.21 8.10
CA GLY A 107 -31.62 34.71 9.09
C GLY A 107 -31.72 33.21 9.39
N GLY A 108 -32.65 32.49 8.74
CA GLY A 108 -32.85 31.05 8.95
C GLY A 108 -31.95 30.18 8.11
N ASP A 109 -31.81 28.93 8.55
CA ASP A 109 -31.12 27.89 7.85
C ASP A 109 -32.10 26.73 7.57
N THR A 110 -32.39 26.48 6.30
CA THR A 110 -33.38 25.49 5.84
C THR A 110 -32.69 24.23 5.43
N ALA A 111 -33.01 23.12 6.07
CA ALA A 111 -32.52 21.79 5.67
C ALA A 111 -33.47 21.15 4.68
N GLN A 112 -32.97 20.67 3.52
CA GLN A 112 -33.75 19.94 2.54
C GLN A 112 -32.85 18.97 1.77
N ASP A 113 -33.04 17.69 2.00
CA ASP A 113 -32.30 16.62 1.28
C ASP A 113 -33.02 16.19 0.00
N PHE A 114 -32.23 15.81 -0.99
CA PHE A 114 -32.70 15.06 -2.16
C PHE A 114 -32.44 13.57 -1.94
N ASP A 115 -33.30 12.92 -1.18
CA ASP A 115 -33.27 11.48 -0.99
C ASP A 115 -34.10 10.79 -2.08
N MET A 116 -33.45 10.34 -3.15
CA MET A 116 -34.11 9.61 -4.22
C MET A 116 -34.33 8.13 -3.89
N THR A 117 -33.97 7.66 -2.66
CA THR A 117 -34.36 6.30 -2.20
C THR A 117 -35.76 6.27 -1.60
N ARG A 118 -36.39 7.43 -1.35
CA ARG A 118 -37.72 7.53 -0.74
C ARG A 118 -38.80 6.87 -1.61
N ALA A 119 -39.79 6.25 -0.97
CA ALA A 119 -40.86 5.50 -1.64
C ALA A 119 -41.61 6.35 -2.68
N GLU A 120 -41.83 7.63 -2.39
CA GLU A 120 -42.50 8.55 -3.31
C GLU A 120 -41.74 8.74 -4.62
N TYR A 121 -40.41 8.87 -4.57
CA TYR A 121 -39.56 8.95 -5.77
C TYR A 121 -39.55 7.62 -6.52
N LEU A 122 -39.31 6.51 -5.82
CA LEU A 122 -39.23 5.18 -6.39
C LEU A 122 -40.55 4.76 -7.05
N SER A 123 -41.70 5.24 -6.56
CA SER A 123 -43.01 4.97 -7.15
C SER A 123 -43.19 5.55 -8.57
N LYS A 124 -42.46 6.62 -8.88
CA LYS A 124 -42.49 7.31 -10.19
C LYS A 124 -41.61 6.63 -11.24
N LEU A 125 -40.75 5.69 -10.86
CA LEU A 125 -39.88 4.95 -11.79
C LEU A 125 -40.67 4.00 -12.64
N THR A 126 -40.30 3.85 -13.94
CA THR A 126 -40.86 2.83 -14.82
C THR A 126 -40.42 1.43 -14.38
N PRO A 127 -41.10 0.37 -14.81
CA PRO A 127 -40.69 -1.02 -14.54
C PRO A 127 -39.22 -1.29 -14.95
N GLU A 128 -38.82 -0.76 -16.11
CA GLU A 128 -37.44 -0.91 -16.63
C GLU A 128 -36.42 -0.20 -15.72
N GLN A 129 -36.72 1.03 -15.29
CA GLN A 129 -35.88 1.80 -14.38
C GLN A 129 -35.75 1.11 -13.01
N ARG A 130 -36.85 0.52 -12.50
CA ARG A 130 -36.82 -0.25 -11.24
C ARG A 130 -35.90 -1.49 -11.38
N LYS A 131 -36.02 -2.23 -12.47
CA LYS A 131 -35.20 -3.40 -12.72
C LYS A 131 -33.70 -3.00 -12.80
N MET A 132 -33.39 -1.93 -13.53
CA MET A 132 -32.02 -1.42 -13.62
C MET A 132 -31.46 -1.00 -12.25
N LEU A 133 -32.31 -0.38 -11.40
CA LEU A 133 -31.93 -0.01 -10.03
C LEU A 133 -31.66 -1.23 -9.14
N GLU A 134 -32.49 -2.27 -9.23
CA GLU A 134 -32.26 -3.52 -8.48
C GLU A 134 -30.96 -4.21 -8.93
N ASP A 135 -30.71 -4.28 -10.24
CA ASP A 135 -29.48 -4.84 -10.80
C ASP A 135 -28.24 -4.03 -10.34
N LEU A 136 -28.35 -2.69 -10.27
CA LEU A 136 -27.28 -1.82 -9.77
C LEU A 136 -27.04 -2.02 -8.27
N LYS A 137 -28.11 -2.08 -7.47
CA LYS A 137 -28.01 -2.35 -6.02
C LYS A 137 -27.35 -3.70 -5.75
N ALA A 138 -27.75 -4.74 -6.49
CA ALA A 138 -27.15 -6.07 -6.37
C ALA A 138 -25.64 -6.04 -6.68
N LYS A 139 -25.24 -5.39 -7.78
CA LYS A 139 -23.83 -5.24 -8.14
C LYS A 139 -23.02 -4.45 -7.10
N ASN A 140 -23.60 -3.35 -6.59
CA ASN A 140 -22.94 -2.55 -5.54
C ASN A 140 -22.78 -3.35 -4.24
N ALA A 141 -23.81 -4.11 -3.84
CA ALA A 141 -23.74 -4.96 -2.65
C ALA A 141 -22.68 -6.07 -2.81
N GLU A 142 -22.58 -6.68 -4.00
CA GLU A 142 -21.55 -7.67 -4.31
C GLU A 142 -20.14 -7.03 -4.25
N ALA A 143 -19.96 -5.88 -4.89
CA ALA A 143 -18.67 -5.14 -4.86
C ALA A 143 -18.26 -4.74 -3.43
N LEU A 144 -19.20 -4.28 -2.59
CA LEU A 144 -18.93 -3.96 -1.20
C LEU A 144 -18.51 -5.19 -0.39
N LYS A 145 -19.18 -6.32 -0.62
CA LYS A 145 -18.82 -7.60 0.00
C LYS A 145 -17.42 -8.05 -0.43
N GLU A 146 -17.13 -8.00 -1.73
CA GLU A 146 -15.81 -8.34 -2.27
C GLU A 146 -14.71 -7.43 -1.69
N ASN A 147 -14.93 -6.12 -1.66
CA ASN A 147 -13.99 -5.15 -1.07
C ASN A 147 -13.74 -5.42 0.43
N SER A 148 -14.77 -5.81 1.16
CA SER A 148 -14.64 -6.21 2.57
C SER A 148 -13.79 -7.46 2.73
N VAL A 149 -14.00 -8.47 1.88
CA VAL A 149 -13.18 -9.69 1.85
C VAL A 149 -11.72 -9.34 1.55
N ILE A 150 -11.46 -8.56 0.50
CA ILE A 150 -10.10 -8.13 0.13
C ILE A 150 -9.42 -7.38 1.27
N LYS A 151 -10.14 -6.47 1.95
CA LYS A 151 -9.60 -5.73 3.09
C LYS A 151 -9.18 -6.66 4.23
N ASN A 152 -10.00 -7.65 4.55
CA ASN A 152 -9.70 -8.63 5.59
C ASN A 152 -8.50 -9.50 5.20
N LEU A 153 -8.46 -10.01 3.96
CA LEU A 153 -7.32 -10.79 3.44
C LEU A 153 -6.02 -10.00 3.49
N ASN A 154 -6.03 -8.70 3.17
CA ASN A 154 -4.84 -7.86 3.26
C ASN A 154 -4.35 -7.67 4.71
N ALA A 155 -5.27 -7.54 5.67
CA ALA A 155 -4.92 -7.44 7.08
C ALA A 155 -4.36 -8.77 7.61
N ASP A 156 -5.00 -9.89 7.26
CA ASP A 156 -4.58 -11.25 7.62
C ASP A 156 -3.21 -11.57 7.00
N LEU A 157 -2.97 -11.19 5.75
CA LEU A 157 -1.68 -11.34 5.06
C LEU A 157 -0.55 -10.57 5.77
N GLN A 158 -0.80 -9.32 6.16
CA GLN A 158 0.20 -8.55 6.90
C GLN A 158 0.52 -9.19 8.24
N LYS A 159 -0.50 -9.66 8.96
CA LYS A 159 -0.34 -10.38 10.22
C LYS A 159 0.46 -11.67 10.04
N ALA A 160 0.15 -12.47 9.03
CA ALA A 160 0.88 -13.71 8.74
C ALA A 160 2.37 -13.45 8.43
N ARG A 161 2.68 -12.38 7.70
CA ARG A 161 4.07 -11.96 7.46
C ARG A 161 4.80 -11.58 8.74
N GLU A 162 4.13 -10.87 9.64
CA GLU A 162 4.69 -10.53 10.93
C GLU A 162 4.88 -11.79 11.79
N ASP A 163 3.91 -12.68 11.82
CA ASP A 163 3.99 -13.96 12.54
C ASP A 163 5.13 -14.84 11.99
N ASN A 164 5.27 -14.97 10.68
CA ASN A 164 6.39 -15.67 10.05
C ASN A 164 7.75 -15.07 10.44
N LYS A 165 7.87 -13.73 10.44
CA LYS A 165 9.08 -13.03 10.88
C LYS A 165 9.41 -13.27 12.35
N ASN A 166 8.39 -13.32 13.19
CA ASN A 166 8.51 -13.54 14.63
C ASN A 166 8.59 -15.04 15.00
N LYS A 167 8.59 -15.93 14.01
CA LYS A 167 8.61 -17.40 14.16
C LYS A 167 7.35 -17.98 14.82
N ASN A 168 6.24 -17.28 14.75
CA ASN A 168 4.91 -17.75 15.14
C ASN A 168 4.27 -18.48 13.95
N PHE A 169 4.93 -19.53 13.50
CA PHE A 169 4.58 -20.18 12.23
C PHE A 169 3.21 -20.84 12.24
N ALA A 170 2.80 -21.42 13.39
CA ALA A 170 1.49 -22.07 13.51
C ALA A 170 0.32 -21.08 13.36
N GLU A 171 0.46 -19.88 13.92
CA GLU A 171 -0.51 -18.80 13.78
C GLU A 171 -0.58 -18.32 12.34
N ALA A 172 0.58 -18.13 11.69
CA ALA A 172 0.65 -17.74 10.28
C ALA A 172 0.04 -18.81 9.36
N GLU A 173 0.34 -20.10 9.59
CA GLU A 173 -0.24 -21.21 8.84
C GLU A 173 -1.76 -21.24 8.97
N SER A 174 -2.29 -21.20 10.21
CA SER A 174 -3.73 -21.23 10.47
C SER A 174 -4.46 -20.09 9.75
N LEU A 175 -3.88 -18.91 9.77
CA LEU A 175 -4.44 -17.73 9.12
C LEU A 175 -4.45 -17.88 7.60
N MET A 176 -3.34 -18.29 7.01
CA MET A 176 -3.20 -18.46 5.57
C MET A 176 -3.98 -19.66 5.02
N GLN A 177 -4.18 -20.74 5.80
CA GLN A 177 -5.07 -21.84 5.42
C GLN A 177 -6.51 -21.37 5.26
N LYS A 178 -7.01 -20.55 6.18
CA LYS A 178 -8.34 -19.92 6.08
C LYS A 178 -8.43 -19.04 4.83
N ASP A 179 -7.43 -18.23 4.59
CA ASP A 179 -7.44 -17.24 3.52
C ASP A 179 -7.26 -17.85 2.14
N THR A 180 -6.47 -18.91 1.98
CA THR A 180 -6.37 -19.68 0.73
C THR A 180 -7.66 -20.41 0.38
N GLN A 181 -8.50 -20.78 1.38
CA GLN A 181 -9.84 -21.29 1.13
C GLN A 181 -10.80 -20.20 0.64
N ALA A 182 -10.68 -18.98 1.20
CA ALA A 182 -11.51 -17.84 0.81
C ALA A 182 -11.14 -17.28 -0.58
N LYS A 183 -9.84 -17.30 -0.92
CA LYS A 183 -9.29 -16.77 -2.18
C LYS A 183 -8.21 -17.73 -2.73
N PRO A 184 -8.62 -18.89 -3.30
CA PRO A 184 -7.68 -19.94 -3.73
C PRO A 184 -6.81 -19.58 -4.94
N ASP A 185 -7.15 -18.53 -5.66
CA ASP A 185 -6.43 -18.01 -6.81
C ASP A 185 -5.39 -16.93 -6.48
N ALA A 186 -5.21 -16.57 -5.21
CA ALA A 186 -4.27 -15.54 -4.78
C ALA A 186 -2.88 -16.13 -4.48
N ALA A 187 -1.96 -16.05 -5.43
CA ALA A 187 -0.60 -16.60 -5.32
C ALA A 187 0.14 -16.18 -4.03
N VAL A 188 -0.02 -14.92 -3.61
CA VAL A 188 0.65 -14.39 -2.43
C VAL A 188 0.23 -15.10 -1.13
N LEU A 189 -1.01 -15.55 -1.02
CA LEU A 189 -1.49 -16.29 0.16
C LEU A 189 -0.85 -17.68 0.24
N TRP A 190 -0.69 -18.35 -0.90
CA TRP A 190 0.00 -19.63 -0.98
C TRP A 190 1.50 -19.51 -0.71
N LEU A 191 2.13 -18.40 -1.12
CA LEU A 191 3.52 -18.09 -0.76
C LEU A 191 3.70 -18.00 0.75
N GLU A 192 2.87 -17.22 1.43
CA GLU A 192 2.97 -17.04 2.89
C GLU A 192 2.58 -18.31 3.66
N LEU A 193 1.62 -19.08 3.14
CA LEU A 193 1.30 -20.40 3.69
C LEU A 193 2.50 -21.35 3.62
N GLY A 194 3.12 -21.44 2.44
CA GLY A 194 4.31 -22.26 2.26
C GLY A 194 5.49 -21.82 3.14
N ALA A 195 5.66 -20.52 3.34
CA ALA A 195 6.68 -19.98 4.25
C ALA A 195 6.42 -20.40 5.72
N ALA A 196 5.16 -20.32 6.18
CA ALA A 196 4.77 -20.76 7.51
C ALA A 196 5.03 -22.27 7.71
N GLN A 197 4.59 -23.09 6.76
CA GLN A 197 4.78 -24.54 6.76
C GLN A 197 6.28 -24.93 6.75
N ALA A 198 7.10 -24.21 5.97
CA ALA A 198 8.55 -24.40 5.98
C ALA A 198 9.15 -24.09 7.36
N GLY A 199 8.68 -23.03 8.02
CA GLY A 199 9.10 -22.65 9.35
C GLY A 199 8.76 -23.71 10.41
N GLU A 200 7.63 -24.40 10.26
CA GLU A 200 7.22 -25.55 11.08
C GLU A 200 7.89 -26.87 10.66
N LYS A 201 8.76 -26.86 9.64
CA LYS A 201 9.41 -28.04 9.06
C LYS A 201 8.42 -29.05 8.42
N LYS A 202 7.25 -28.60 8.02
CA LYS A 202 6.26 -29.34 7.24
C LYS A 202 6.64 -29.27 5.75
N ASN A 203 7.82 -29.82 5.41
CA ASN A 203 8.45 -29.58 4.10
C ASN A 203 7.56 -30.00 2.92
N SER A 204 6.89 -31.16 3.00
CA SER A 204 6.01 -31.63 1.92
C SER A 204 4.80 -30.70 1.67
N ASP A 205 4.20 -30.16 2.75
CA ASP A 205 3.10 -29.21 2.63
C ASP A 205 3.59 -27.88 2.09
N ALA A 206 4.75 -27.42 2.57
CA ALA A 206 5.41 -26.21 2.10
C ALA A 206 5.78 -26.30 0.60
N GLU A 207 6.33 -27.43 0.14
CA GLU A 207 6.61 -27.68 -1.27
C GLU A 207 5.34 -27.54 -2.12
N THR A 208 4.24 -28.14 -1.65
CA THR A 208 2.95 -28.09 -2.34
C THR A 208 2.43 -26.65 -2.44
N SER A 209 2.43 -25.92 -1.32
CA SER A 209 1.93 -24.55 -1.26
C SER A 209 2.78 -23.59 -2.11
N LEU A 210 4.11 -23.72 -2.06
CA LEU A 210 5.02 -22.88 -2.83
C LEU A 210 4.92 -23.14 -4.34
N LYS A 211 4.82 -24.40 -4.77
CA LYS A 211 4.55 -24.75 -6.16
C LYS A 211 3.21 -24.17 -6.63
N LYS A 212 2.17 -24.20 -5.75
CA LYS A 212 0.88 -23.59 -6.08
C LYS A 212 0.99 -22.08 -6.22
N ALA A 213 1.78 -21.40 -5.39
CA ALA A 213 2.05 -19.97 -5.53
C ALA A 213 2.69 -19.63 -6.89
N ILE A 214 3.71 -20.40 -7.30
CA ILE A 214 4.40 -20.23 -8.60
C ILE A 214 3.43 -20.45 -9.76
N GLU A 215 2.66 -21.54 -9.72
CA GLU A 215 1.67 -21.86 -10.76
C GLU A 215 0.65 -20.71 -10.93
N LEU A 216 0.06 -20.26 -9.83
CA LEU A 216 -0.97 -19.22 -9.86
C LEU A 216 -0.42 -17.87 -10.33
N ASP A 217 0.78 -17.51 -9.92
CA ASP A 217 1.39 -16.26 -10.35
C ASP A 217 1.72 -16.29 -11.85
N SER A 218 2.31 -17.38 -12.34
CA SER A 218 2.64 -17.56 -13.76
C SER A 218 1.40 -17.55 -14.68
N GLN A 219 0.24 -17.96 -14.18
CA GLN A 219 -1.04 -17.96 -14.92
C GLN A 219 -1.81 -16.64 -14.74
N SER A 220 -1.33 -15.74 -13.89
CA SER A 220 -2.00 -14.46 -13.63
C SER A 220 -1.97 -13.56 -14.87
N LYS A 221 -3.02 -12.74 -15.03
CA LYS A 221 -3.02 -11.67 -16.04
C LYS A 221 -1.96 -10.60 -15.79
N LYS A 222 -1.47 -10.52 -14.55
CA LYS A 222 -0.42 -9.59 -14.10
C LYS A 222 0.51 -10.36 -13.16
N PRO A 223 1.43 -11.17 -13.69
CA PRO A 223 2.40 -11.88 -12.87
C PRO A 223 3.25 -10.90 -12.04
N SER A 224 3.63 -11.30 -10.84
CA SER A 224 4.53 -10.55 -9.97
C SER A 224 5.89 -11.28 -9.89
N PRO A 225 6.94 -10.77 -10.55
CA PRO A 225 8.27 -11.33 -10.44
C PRO A 225 8.75 -11.45 -8.99
N GLU A 226 8.29 -10.59 -8.10
CA GLU A 226 8.63 -10.61 -6.68
C GLU A 226 8.03 -11.82 -5.97
N ILE A 227 6.74 -12.15 -6.24
CA ILE A 227 6.07 -13.31 -5.65
C ILE A 227 6.70 -14.60 -6.19
N GLU A 228 6.86 -14.69 -7.49
CA GLU A 228 7.42 -15.88 -8.14
C GLU A 228 8.86 -16.15 -7.70
N ALA A 229 9.71 -15.11 -7.64
CA ALA A 229 11.08 -15.26 -7.17
C ALA A 229 11.14 -15.62 -5.67
N ALA A 230 10.31 -15.02 -4.83
CA ALA A 230 10.22 -15.34 -3.41
C ALA A 230 9.77 -16.79 -3.18
N ALA A 231 8.77 -17.25 -3.94
CA ALA A 231 8.29 -18.63 -3.86
C ALA A 231 9.36 -19.64 -4.32
N ASN A 232 10.08 -19.36 -5.38
CA ASN A 232 11.21 -20.19 -5.83
C ASN A 232 12.35 -20.21 -4.81
N ASN A 233 12.69 -19.07 -4.19
CA ASN A 233 13.70 -19.03 -3.13
C ASN A 233 13.30 -19.89 -1.90
N ALA A 234 12.06 -19.76 -1.45
CA ALA A 234 11.55 -20.57 -0.33
C ALA A 234 11.47 -22.07 -0.70
N LEU A 235 11.06 -22.38 -1.92
CA LEU A 235 11.05 -23.74 -2.46
C LEU A 235 12.45 -24.35 -2.48
N GLY A 236 13.47 -23.58 -2.87
CA GLY A 236 14.86 -24.01 -2.85
C GLY A 236 15.30 -24.44 -1.44
N GLU A 237 14.94 -23.70 -0.41
CA GLU A 237 15.22 -24.05 0.99
C GLU A 237 14.51 -25.35 1.41
N VAL A 238 13.24 -25.47 1.09
CA VAL A 238 12.42 -26.65 1.41
C VAL A 238 12.99 -27.90 0.76
N LEU A 239 13.30 -27.84 -0.53
CA LEU A 239 13.86 -28.95 -1.29
C LEU A 239 15.25 -29.39 -0.77
N ALA A 240 16.10 -28.45 -0.36
CA ALA A 240 17.37 -28.77 0.27
C ALA A 240 17.20 -29.48 1.61
N ASN A 241 16.23 -29.03 2.43
CA ASN A 241 15.90 -29.67 3.71
C ASN A 241 15.36 -31.11 3.52
N GLU A 242 14.79 -31.41 2.35
CA GLU A 242 14.37 -32.76 1.95
C GLU A 242 15.49 -33.59 1.30
N GLY A 243 16.69 -33.02 1.13
CA GLY A 243 17.82 -33.66 0.45
C GLY A 243 17.72 -33.67 -1.07
N LYS A 244 16.74 -32.97 -1.67
CA LYS A 244 16.52 -32.84 -3.12
C LYS A 244 17.45 -31.76 -3.70
N VAL A 245 18.78 -31.96 -3.57
CA VAL A 245 19.79 -30.93 -3.88
C VAL A 245 19.69 -30.39 -5.32
N PRO A 246 19.57 -31.20 -6.36
CA PRO A 246 19.47 -30.68 -7.73
C PRO A 246 18.24 -29.80 -7.95
N ASP A 247 17.10 -30.19 -7.39
CA ASP A 247 15.85 -29.44 -7.50
C ASP A 247 15.92 -28.11 -6.71
N SER A 248 16.57 -28.14 -5.55
CA SER A 248 16.84 -26.95 -4.74
C SER A 248 17.68 -25.93 -5.53
N GLN A 249 18.76 -26.37 -6.16
CA GLN A 249 19.60 -25.50 -6.98
C GLN A 249 18.82 -24.90 -8.15
N ALA A 250 18.00 -25.72 -8.83
CA ALA A 250 17.15 -25.24 -9.92
C ALA A 250 16.15 -24.17 -9.46
N ALA A 251 15.60 -24.30 -8.25
CA ALA A 251 14.68 -23.32 -7.69
C ALA A 251 15.40 -22.00 -7.39
N TYR A 252 16.60 -22.02 -6.79
CA TYR A 252 17.39 -20.79 -6.57
C TYR A 252 17.82 -20.12 -7.89
N ASP A 253 18.22 -20.90 -8.89
CA ASP A 253 18.56 -20.39 -10.22
C ASP A 253 17.32 -19.74 -10.88
N ALA A 254 16.13 -20.32 -10.72
CA ALA A 254 14.88 -19.72 -11.19
C ALA A 254 14.61 -18.38 -10.49
N ALA A 255 14.72 -18.31 -9.15
CA ALA A 255 14.54 -17.07 -8.41
C ALA A 255 15.49 -15.96 -8.88
N ALA A 256 16.78 -16.29 -9.08
CA ALA A 256 17.79 -15.35 -9.54
C ALA A 256 17.55 -14.88 -10.99
N LYS A 257 17.05 -15.77 -11.85
CA LYS A 257 16.69 -15.43 -13.23
C LYS A 257 15.48 -14.51 -13.31
N ILE A 258 14.47 -14.74 -12.46
CA ILE A 258 13.23 -13.96 -12.41
C ILE A 258 13.51 -12.57 -11.84
N ASN A 259 14.31 -12.48 -10.78
CA ASN A 259 14.67 -11.21 -10.15
C ASN A 259 16.20 -11.05 -10.03
N PRO A 260 16.90 -10.68 -11.12
CA PRO A 260 18.37 -10.56 -11.13
C PRO A 260 18.93 -9.53 -10.16
N ALA A 261 18.13 -8.51 -9.80
CA ALA A 261 18.55 -7.49 -8.83
C ALA A 261 18.79 -8.08 -7.42
N GLN A 262 18.18 -9.20 -7.10
CA GLN A 262 18.33 -9.93 -5.84
C GLN A 262 19.08 -11.25 -5.98
N ALA A 263 19.68 -11.55 -7.13
CA ALA A 263 20.37 -12.80 -7.38
C ALA A 263 21.44 -13.13 -6.33
N GLY A 264 22.20 -12.11 -5.89
CA GLY A 264 23.20 -12.28 -4.82
C GLY A 264 22.61 -12.76 -3.50
N MET A 265 21.39 -12.33 -3.17
CA MET A 265 20.67 -12.81 -1.98
C MET A 265 20.23 -14.28 -2.16
N TYR A 266 19.63 -14.63 -3.29
CA TYR A 266 19.14 -15.99 -3.54
C TYR A 266 20.29 -17.01 -3.53
N TYR A 267 21.38 -16.73 -4.22
CA TYR A 267 22.58 -17.58 -4.19
C TYR A 267 23.27 -17.59 -2.82
N GLY A 268 23.20 -16.47 -2.08
CA GLY A 268 23.66 -16.44 -0.70
C GLY A 268 22.86 -17.37 0.21
N ASN A 269 21.54 -17.42 0.06
CA ASN A 269 20.66 -18.36 0.76
C ASN A 269 20.96 -19.82 0.35
N GLU A 270 21.14 -20.08 -0.95
CA GLU A 270 21.59 -21.38 -1.45
C GLU A 270 22.89 -21.83 -0.76
N ALA A 271 23.89 -20.96 -0.70
CA ALA A 271 25.17 -21.28 -0.06
C ALA A 271 25.02 -21.60 1.44
N ILE A 272 24.18 -20.85 2.17
CA ILE A 272 23.88 -21.12 3.58
C ILE A 272 23.24 -22.50 3.75
N ILE A 273 22.23 -22.80 2.94
CA ILE A 273 21.49 -24.06 3.04
C ILE A 273 22.37 -25.24 2.64
N MET A 274 23.16 -25.14 1.56
CA MET A 274 24.11 -26.17 1.17
C MET A 274 25.17 -26.42 2.25
N SER A 275 25.66 -25.37 2.90
CA SER A 275 26.58 -25.50 4.04
C SER A 275 25.96 -26.26 5.20
N ARG A 276 24.71 -25.92 5.60
CA ARG A 276 23.97 -26.63 6.66
C ARG A 276 23.66 -28.08 6.30
N ALA A 277 23.42 -28.36 5.04
CA ALA A 277 23.18 -29.71 4.52
C ALA A 277 24.48 -30.55 4.37
N GLY A 278 25.65 -30.00 4.71
CA GLY A 278 26.93 -30.68 4.61
C GLY A 278 27.35 -30.94 3.19
N GLN A 279 27.00 -30.08 2.24
CA GLN A 279 27.31 -30.17 0.83
C GLN A 279 28.43 -29.17 0.43
N PRO A 280 29.70 -29.43 0.71
CA PRO A 280 30.78 -28.45 0.54
C PRO A 280 30.95 -28.02 -0.93
N ASP A 281 30.80 -28.92 -1.91
CA ASP A 281 30.89 -28.56 -3.32
C ASP A 281 29.72 -27.65 -3.76
N GLY A 282 28.50 -27.95 -3.30
CA GLY A 282 27.33 -27.11 -3.51
C GLY A 282 27.48 -25.74 -2.85
N THR A 283 28.05 -25.70 -1.64
CA THR A 283 28.33 -24.45 -0.92
C THR A 283 29.29 -23.55 -1.71
N VAL A 284 30.40 -24.11 -2.21
CA VAL A 284 31.37 -23.36 -3.02
C VAL A 284 30.74 -22.85 -4.30
N ALA A 285 30.00 -23.68 -5.02
CA ALA A 285 29.36 -23.28 -6.27
C ALA A 285 28.32 -22.14 -6.05
N ALA A 286 27.48 -22.27 -5.03
CA ALA A 286 26.49 -21.25 -4.69
C ALA A 286 27.14 -19.95 -4.18
N ALA A 287 28.18 -20.06 -3.37
CA ALA A 287 28.94 -18.89 -2.91
C ALA A 287 29.60 -18.15 -4.07
N ASP A 288 30.16 -18.86 -5.06
CA ASP A 288 30.74 -18.25 -6.27
C ASP A 288 29.67 -17.48 -7.08
N LYS A 289 28.48 -18.06 -7.27
CA LYS A 289 27.36 -17.37 -7.90
C LYS A 289 26.95 -16.12 -7.13
N ALA A 290 26.86 -16.21 -5.78
CA ALA A 290 26.52 -15.08 -4.93
C ALA A 290 27.56 -13.95 -5.01
N ILE A 291 28.85 -14.29 -5.00
CA ILE A 291 29.97 -13.35 -5.14
C ILE A 291 29.95 -12.69 -6.52
N ALA A 292 29.67 -13.44 -7.57
CA ALA A 292 29.57 -12.89 -8.92
C ALA A 292 28.40 -11.91 -9.06
N ALA A 293 27.28 -12.16 -8.38
CA ALA A 293 26.11 -11.32 -8.42
C ALA A 293 26.24 -10.08 -7.49
N ASP A 294 26.85 -10.23 -6.31
CA ASP A 294 27.11 -9.13 -5.38
C ASP A 294 28.42 -9.34 -4.61
N PRO A 295 29.54 -8.83 -5.13
CA PRO A 295 30.85 -9.02 -4.51
C PRO A 295 31.05 -8.23 -3.20
N THR A 296 30.09 -7.41 -2.78
CA THR A 296 30.17 -6.60 -1.56
C THR A 296 29.67 -7.33 -0.31
N LYS A 297 29.06 -8.49 -0.44
CA LYS A 297 28.52 -9.28 0.68
C LYS A 297 29.60 -10.18 1.29
N PRO A 298 29.89 -10.06 2.59
CA PRO A 298 30.96 -10.84 3.23
C PRO A 298 30.61 -12.33 3.40
N ILE A 299 29.36 -12.68 3.70
CA ILE A 299 28.96 -14.05 4.07
C ILE A 299 29.29 -15.09 2.99
N PRO A 300 29.06 -14.87 1.70
CA PRO A 300 29.44 -15.85 0.66
C PRO A 300 30.95 -16.19 0.67
N TYR A 301 31.80 -15.21 0.95
CA TYR A 301 33.25 -15.44 1.05
C TYR A 301 33.60 -16.30 2.28
N TYR A 302 32.98 -16.04 3.42
CA TYR A 302 33.15 -16.89 4.61
C TYR A 302 32.70 -18.33 4.33
N LEU A 303 31.51 -18.54 3.78
CA LEU A 303 30.98 -19.88 3.45
C LEU A 303 31.86 -20.61 2.45
N LYS A 304 32.39 -19.93 1.42
CA LYS A 304 33.34 -20.51 0.46
C LYS A 304 34.62 -20.95 1.18
N GLY A 305 35.21 -20.10 2.00
CA GLY A 305 36.40 -20.43 2.79
C GLY A 305 36.17 -21.62 3.71
N GLN A 306 35.04 -21.65 4.43
CA GLN A 306 34.65 -22.73 5.32
C GLN A 306 34.44 -24.07 4.58
N ALA A 307 33.77 -24.03 3.43
CA ALA A 307 33.56 -25.23 2.64
C ALA A 307 34.87 -25.81 2.04
N LEU A 308 35.81 -24.92 1.68
CA LEU A 308 37.11 -25.32 1.17
C LEU A 308 38.02 -25.84 2.28
N ILE A 309 38.08 -25.19 3.46
CA ILE A 309 38.94 -25.64 4.57
C ILE A 309 38.56 -27.03 5.07
N ASN A 310 37.31 -27.44 4.97
CA ASN A 310 36.83 -28.76 5.33
C ASN A 310 37.46 -29.87 4.43
N LYS A 311 38.08 -29.49 3.29
CA LYS A 311 38.82 -30.38 2.39
C LYS A 311 40.35 -30.30 2.57
N ALA A 312 40.80 -29.51 3.55
CA ALA A 312 42.21 -29.36 3.80
C ALA A 312 42.84 -30.65 4.35
N THR A 313 44.10 -30.78 4.09
CA THR A 313 44.94 -31.86 4.65
C THR A 313 46.02 -31.25 5.53
N VAL A 314 46.63 -32.07 6.38
CA VAL A 314 47.78 -31.66 7.19
C VAL A 314 49.02 -32.24 6.60
N ASP A 315 50.01 -31.40 6.30
CA ASP A 315 51.32 -31.86 5.85
C ASP A 315 52.00 -32.65 6.97
N PRO A 316 52.29 -33.93 6.75
CA PRO A 316 52.83 -34.78 7.83
C PRO A 316 54.25 -34.42 8.27
N LYS A 317 54.97 -33.62 7.47
CA LYS A 317 56.34 -33.20 7.79
C LYS A 317 56.41 -31.88 8.53
N THR A 318 55.50 -30.96 8.23
CA THR A 318 55.52 -29.59 8.74
C THR A 318 54.39 -29.30 9.75
N GLY A 319 53.40 -30.17 9.83
CA GLY A 319 52.18 -29.95 10.63
C GLY A 319 51.28 -28.83 10.12
N LYS A 320 51.60 -28.24 8.97
CA LYS A 320 50.81 -27.12 8.42
C LYS A 320 49.56 -27.60 7.70
N ILE A 321 48.49 -26.80 7.80
CA ILE A 321 47.25 -27.01 7.06
C ILE A 321 47.53 -26.67 5.56
N GLN A 322 47.24 -27.63 4.70
CA GLN A 322 47.22 -27.47 3.25
C GLN A 322 45.77 -27.39 2.78
N ALA A 323 45.29 -26.16 2.65
CA ALA A 323 43.93 -25.89 2.17
C ALA A 323 43.90 -25.84 0.64
N PRO A 324 42.75 -26.19 0.02
CA PRO A 324 42.56 -26.00 -1.42
C PRO A 324 42.76 -24.55 -1.86
N PRO A 325 43.16 -24.33 -3.16
CA PRO A 325 43.23 -22.97 -3.71
C PRO A 325 41.92 -22.17 -3.54
N GLY A 326 42.07 -20.89 -3.28
CA GLY A 326 40.93 -20.01 -3.05
C GLY A 326 40.45 -19.88 -1.59
N THR A 327 40.96 -20.76 -0.67
CA THR A 327 40.55 -20.73 0.74
C THR A 327 41.06 -19.46 1.43
N ALA A 328 42.34 -19.17 1.32
CA ALA A 328 42.96 -17.99 1.94
C ALA A 328 42.39 -16.70 1.34
N GLU A 329 42.23 -16.64 0.03
CA GLU A 329 41.66 -15.51 -0.68
C GLU A 329 40.22 -15.21 -0.24
N ALA A 330 39.38 -16.24 -0.09
CA ALA A 330 38.00 -16.08 0.38
C ALA A 330 37.97 -15.54 1.82
N TYR A 331 38.74 -16.09 2.72
CA TYR A 331 38.82 -15.62 4.10
C TYR A 331 39.42 -14.19 4.22
N GLN A 332 40.47 -13.86 3.43
CA GLN A 332 41.01 -12.51 3.39
C GLN A 332 39.96 -11.50 2.91
N LYS A 333 39.17 -11.86 1.87
CA LYS A 333 38.12 -11.00 1.35
C LYS A 333 36.97 -10.84 2.34
N TYR A 334 36.62 -11.87 3.08
CA TYR A 334 35.68 -11.75 4.19
C TYR A 334 36.16 -10.71 5.21
N LEU A 335 37.44 -10.79 5.66
CA LEU A 335 37.99 -9.83 6.63
C LEU A 335 38.11 -8.41 6.07
N GLU A 336 38.34 -8.27 4.77
CA GLU A 336 38.37 -6.95 4.10
C GLU A 336 36.96 -6.30 4.17
N LEU A 337 35.90 -7.06 3.95
CA LEU A 337 34.52 -6.58 3.93
C LEU A 337 33.90 -6.46 5.34
N ALA A 338 34.32 -7.32 6.25
CA ALA A 338 33.78 -7.41 7.61
C ALA A 338 34.89 -7.68 8.64
N PRO A 339 35.79 -6.71 8.90
CA PRO A 339 36.95 -6.91 9.80
C PRO A 339 36.57 -7.23 11.25
N ASP A 340 35.40 -6.79 11.68
CA ASP A 340 34.82 -7.02 13.00
C ASP A 340 33.49 -7.82 12.89
N GLY A 341 33.30 -8.54 11.79
CA GLY A 341 32.13 -9.40 11.57
C GLY A 341 32.11 -10.60 12.52
N GLN A 342 30.95 -11.22 12.66
CA GLN A 342 30.74 -12.31 13.64
C GLN A 342 31.69 -13.48 13.49
N PHE A 343 32.25 -13.71 12.28
CA PHE A 343 33.23 -14.79 12.01
C PHE A 343 34.67 -14.29 11.91
N ALA A 344 34.94 -13.00 12.18
CA ALA A 344 36.27 -12.43 11.97
C ALA A 344 37.34 -13.07 12.86
N ALA A 345 37.04 -13.39 14.11
CA ALA A 345 37.96 -14.04 15.03
C ALA A 345 38.31 -15.46 14.57
N GLU A 346 37.32 -16.25 14.16
CA GLU A 346 37.49 -17.59 13.61
C GLU A 346 38.37 -17.55 12.35
N VAL A 347 38.03 -16.68 11.40
CA VAL A 347 38.76 -16.54 10.13
C VAL A 347 40.20 -16.13 10.35
N LYS A 348 40.47 -15.20 11.29
CA LYS A 348 41.85 -14.82 11.66
C LYS A 348 42.63 -16.03 12.23
N GLY A 349 41.99 -16.86 13.06
CA GLY A 349 42.57 -18.09 13.58
C GLY A 349 42.96 -19.05 12.49
N VAL A 350 42.04 -19.39 11.59
CA VAL A 350 42.28 -20.33 10.48
C VAL A 350 43.40 -19.84 9.56
N LEU A 351 43.42 -18.56 9.17
CA LEU A 351 44.50 -18.00 8.34
C LEU A 351 45.88 -18.11 9.05
N THR A 352 45.92 -17.90 10.37
CA THR A 352 47.13 -18.04 11.14
C THR A 352 47.65 -19.50 11.16
N GLU A 353 46.74 -20.45 11.36
CA GLU A 353 47.06 -21.90 11.32
C GLU A 353 47.51 -22.37 9.93
N MET A 354 46.99 -21.75 8.87
CA MET A 354 47.46 -21.95 7.51
C MET A 354 48.86 -21.33 7.24
N GLY A 355 49.34 -20.46 8.16
CA GLY A 355 50.59 -19.70 7.99
C GLY A 355 50.44 -18.50 7.07
N GLU A 356 49.20 -18.03 6.85
CA GLU A 356 48.90 -16.89 6.00
C GLU A 356 49.05 -15.58 6.75
N THR A 357 49.54 -14.56 6.08
CA THR A 357 49.59 -13.21 6.64
C THR A 357 48.24 -12.51 6.49
N ILE A 358 47.66 -12.07 7.60
CA ILE A 358 46.39 -11.34 7.58
C ILE A 358 46.63 -9.94 6.98
N LYS A 359 46.04 -9.70 5.79
CA LYS A 359 46.10 -8.40 5.10
C LYS A 359 45.00 -7.48 5.66
N SER A 360 45.32 -6.60 6.61
CA SER A 360 44.40 -5.60 7.08
C SER A 360 44.46 -4.36 6.18
N SER A 361 43.46 -4.16 5.34
CA SER A 361 43.28 -2.91 4.57
C SER A 361 42.43 -1.89 5.34
N TYR A 362 41.93 -2.22 6.51
CA TYR A 362 41.09 -1.35 7.32
C TYR A 362 41.94 -0.30 8.04
N LYS A 363 41.87 0.94 7.58
CA LYS A 363 42.27 2.12 8.39
C LYS A 363 41.02 2.59 9.11
N ALA A 364 40.96 2.40 10.43
CA ALA A 364 39.91 2.99 11.26
C ALA A 364 39.82 4.50 10.98
N PRO A 365 38.60 5.05 10.87
CA PRO A 365 38.47 6.51 10.78
C PRO A 365 39.14 7.15 12.01
N LYS A 366 40.03 8.09 11.79
CA LYS A 366 40.59 8.90 12.88
C LYS A 366 39.42 9.62 13.57
N LYS A 367 39.28 9.39 14.89
CA LYS A 367 38.37 10.17 15.75
C LYS A 367 38.69 11.64 15.70
#